data_12cd7b120e2a96f0312f374075a9d745
#
_entry.id   12cd7b120e2a96f0312f374075a9d745
#
_cell.length_a   1.000
_cell.length_b   1.000
_cell.length_c   1.000
_cell.angle_alpha   90.00
_cell.angle_beta   90.00
_cell.angle_gamma   90.00
#
_symmetry.space_group_name_H-M   'P 1'
#
loop_
_entity.id
_entity.type
_entity.pdbx_description
1 polymer ?
#
loop_
_entity_poly.entity_id
_entity_poly.type
_entity_poly.pdbx_seq_one_letter_code
_entity_poly.pdbx_strand_id
1 'polypeptide(L)'
;LDGVHYYDMTTNGIGACILGYADDDVSAAVKRCVDNGSMSSLNPPEEVYLAERLCEIHPWAESVRFARTGGEICAIAVRIARATTGRDLVAICGYHGWCDWYVAANLSDNHRLDGLHLPGLQPNGVPRQLNGTSYTFMHGNTEAFDELIRLHGDRLACVIMEPARGS
;
A
#
# COMPACT_ATOMS: atom_id res chain seq x y z
N LEU A 1 -12.49 -25.04 11.84
CA LEU A 1 -12.51 -24.87 13.30
C LEU A 1 -13.48 -25.85 13.96
N ASP A 2 -14.61 -26.09 13.32
CA ASP A 2 -15.69 -26.97 13.81
C ASP A 2 -15.81 -28.28 13.03
N GLY A 3 -14.92 -28.55 12.08
CA GLY A 3 -14.94 -29.72 11.20
C GLY A 3 -15.95 -29.66 10.05
N VAL A 4 -16.64 -28.53 9.89
CA VAL A 4 -17.59 -28.31 8.79
C VAL A 4 -16.87 -27.64 7.62
N HIS A 5 -17.20 -28.06 6.40
CA HIS A 5 -16.69 -27.46 5.18
C HIS A 5 -17.58 -26.29 4.76
N TYR A 6 -16.96 -25.16 4.45
CA TYR A 6 -17.59 -23.95 3.94
C TYR A 6 -16.95 -23.53 2.62
N TYR A 7 -17.73 -22.95 1.73
CA TYR A 7 -17.20 -22.25 0.57
C TYR A 7 -16.78 -20.84 0.99
N ASP A 8 -15.49 -20.51 0.79
CA ASP A 8 -15.01 -19.16 1.05
C ASP A 8 -15.38 -18.23 -0.10
N MET A 9 -16.24 -17.26 0.21
CA MET A 9 -16.70 -16.20 -0.72
C MET A 9 -16.04 -14.87 -0.39
N THR A 10 -14.96 -14.86 0.40
CA THR A 10 -14.17 -13.65 0.72
C THR A 10 -13.13 -13.35 -0.35
N THR A 11 -12.34 -12.33 -0.13
CA THR A 11 -11.26 -11.90 -1.02
C THR A 11 -9.94 -12.66 -0.78
N ASN A 12 -9.98 -13.88 -0.22
CA ASN A 12 -8.79 -14.71 0.05
C ASN A 12 -7.66 -13.94 0.75
N GLY A 13 -7.98 -13.30 1.88
CA GLY A 13 -7.01 -12.50 2.63
C GLY A 13 -6.51 -11.29 1.82
N ILE A 14 -7.40 -10.64 1.07
CA ILE A 14 -7.10 -9.49 0.20
C ILE A 14 -6.01 -9.86 -0.84
N GLY A 15 -6.17 -11.03 -1.48
CA GLY A 15 -5.27 -11.55 -2.50
C GLY A 15 -3.98 -12.21 -1.97
N ALA A 16 -3.73 -12.21 -0.66
CA ALA A 16 -2.53 -12.82 -0.10
C ALA A 16 -2.53 -14.36 -0.21
N CYS A 17 -3.72 -14.98 -0.23
CA CYS A 17 -3.90 -16.42 -0.30
C CYS A 17 -4.46 -16.87 -1.66
N ILE A 18 -3.96 -16.31 -2.76
CA ILE A 18 -4.49 -16.55 -4.11
C ILE A 18 -4.36 -18.03 -4.56
N LEU A 19 -3.41 -18.78 -4.01
CA LEU A 19 -3.24 -20.22 -4.23
C LEU A 19 -4.08 -21.08 -3.27
N GLY A 20 -4.82 -20.47 -2.34
CA GLY A 20 -5.53 -21.12 -1.26
C GLY A 20 -4.84 -20.99 0.08
N TYR A 21 -5.57 -21.32 1.17
CA TYR A 21 -5.09 -21.13 2.54
C TYR A 21 -4.04 -22.15 3.01
N ALA A 22 -3.89 -23.25 2.33
CA ALA A 22 -3.02 -24.34 2.74
C ALA A 22 -2.36 -25.03 1.53
N ASP A 23 -1.90 -24.24 0.55
CA ASP A 23 -1.14 -24.76 -0.59
C ASP A 23 0.09 -25.55 -0.11
N ASP A 24 0.26 -26.75 -0.63
CA ASP A 24 1.28 -27.68 -0.15
C ASP A 24 2.71 -27.21 -0.46
N ASP A 25 2.93 -26.60 -1.61
CA ASP A 25 4.24 -26.12 -2.03
C ASP A 25 4.67 -24.91 -1.21
N VAL A 26 3.74 -23.96 -0.99
CA VAL A 26 3.96 -22.81 -0.11
C VAL A 26 4.22 -23.27 1.33
N SER A 27 3.40 -24.20 1.84
CA SER A 27 3.57 -24.73 3.20
C SER A 27 4.90 -25.44 3.38
N ALA A 28 5.35 -26.22 2.40
CA ALA A 28 6.66 -26.89 2.43
C ALA A 28 7.81 -25.87 2.38
N ALA A 29 7.71 -24.83 1.57
CA ALA A 29 8.71 -23.77 1.50
C ALA A 29 8.84 -23.02 2.83
N VAL A 30 7.71 -22.65 3.45
CA VAL A 30 7.70 -21.96 4.74
C VAL A 30 8.31 -22.83 5.85
N LYS A 31 7.97 -24.12 5.88
CA LYS A 31 8.57 -25.06 6.86
C LYS A 31 10.10 -25.14 6.71
N ARG A 32 10.62 -25.24 5.49
CA ARG A 32 12.08 -25.22 5.24
C ARG A 32 12.74 -23.94 5.72
N CYS A 33 12.11 -22.78 5.50
CA CYS A 33 12.64 -21.50 6.01
C CYS A 33 12.67 -21.45 7.52
N VAL A 34 11.62 -21.97 8.19
CA VAL A 34 11.58 -22.04 9.67
C VAL A 34 12.67 -22.96 10.19
N ASP A 35 12.86 -24.14 9.59
CA ASP A 35 13.89 -25.12 9.99
C ASP A 35 15.32 -24.57 9.81
N ASN A 36 15.55 -23.72 8.80
CA ASN A 36 16.82 -23.04 8.54
C ASN A 36 17.05 -21.77 9.38
N GLY A 37 16.06 -21.31 10.10
CA GLY A 37 16.08 -20.08 10.88
C GLY A 37 15.34 -18.94 10.19
N SER A 38 14.20 -18.56 10.74
CA SER A 38 13.28 -17.56 10.18
C SER A 38 13.67 -16.10 10.45
N MET A 39 14.69 -15.86 11.25
CA MET A 39 15.16 -14.51 11.63
C MET A 39 16.67 -14.44 11.53
N SER A 40 17.17 -13.44 10.82
CA SER A 40 18.60 -13.18 10.64
C SER A 40 18.87 -11.68 10.63
N SER A 41 20.07 -11.28 11.03
CA SER A 41 20.57 -9.91 10.86
C SER A 41 20.99 -9.62 9.43
N LEU A 42 21.20 -10.65 8.63
CA LEU A 42 21.49 -10.55 7.20
C LEU A 42 20.24 -10.87 6.39
N ASN A 43 20.18 -10.39 5.17
CA ASN A 43 19.09 -10.73 4.27
C ASN A 43 19.14 -12.23 3.96
N PRO A 44 18.01 -12.97 4.11
CA PRO A 44 17.96 -14.37 3.74
C PRO A 44 18.01 -14.54 2.21
N PRO A 45 18.46 -15.70 1.72
CA PRO A 45 18.53 -15.95 0.27
C PRO A 45 17.21 -15.75 -0.46
N GLU A 46 16.09 -16.09 0.17
CA GLU A 46 14.75 -15.96 -0.40
C GLU A 46 14.40 -14.51 -0.71
N GLU A 47 14.84 -13.56 0.12
CA GLU A 47 14.64 -12.13 -0.12
C GLU A 47 15.41 -11.66 -1.35
N VAL A 48 16.64 -12.14 -1.53
CA VAL A 48 17.48 -11.82 -2.69
C VAL A 48 16.86 -12.39 -3.97
N TYR A 49 16.51 -13.67 -3.97
CA TYR A 49 15.90 -14.32 -5.14
C TYR A 49 14.57 -13.69 -5.53
N LEU A 50 13.75 -13.31 -4.55
CA LEU A 50 12.50 -12.61 -4.82
C LEU A 50 12.77 -11.21 -5.41
N ALA A 51 13.76 -10.48 -4.90
CA ALA A 51 14.12 -9.17 -5.43
C ALA A 51 14.61 -9.26 -6.88
N GLU A 52 15.49 -10.22 -7.19
CA GLU A 52 15.95 -10.49 -8.55
C GLU A 52 14.77 -10.81 -9.48
N ARG A 53 13.87 -11.70 -9.04
CA ARG A 53 12.69 -12.07 -9.83
C ARG A 53 11.75 -10.89 -10.07
N LEU A 54 11.56 -10.02 -9.10
CA LEU A 54 10.75 -8.81 -9.27
C LEU A 54 11.38 -7.82 -10.25
N CYS A 55 12.70 -7.63 -10.22
CA CYS A 55 13.40 -6.80 -11.20
C CYS A 55 13.34 -7.39 -12.63
N GLU A 56 13.37 -8.72 -12.77
CA GLU A 56 13.15 -9.37 -14.08
C GLU A 56 11.74 -9.10 -14.65
N ILE A 57 10.71 -9.19 -13.80
CA ILE A 57 9.30 -8.96 -14.19
C ILE A 57 9.04 -7.46 -14.45
N HIS A 58 9.76 -6.59 -13.75
CA HIS A 58 9.65 -5.14 -13.84
C HIS A 58 10.96 -4.51 -14.33
N PRO A 59 11.28 -4.57 -15.66
CA PRO A 59 12.58 -4.15 -16.19
C PRO A 59 12.94 -2.67 -15.97
N TRP A 60 11.98 -1.85 -15.56
CA TRP A 60 12.17 -0.46 -15.18
C TRP A 60 12.66 -0.28 -13.73
N ALA A 61 12.63 -1.34 -12.92
CA ALA A 61 13.04 -1.33 -11.52
C ALA A 61 14.47 -1.87 -11.37
N GLU A 62 15.32 -1.13 -10.66
CA GLU A 62 16.71 -1.52 -10.36
C GLU A 62 16.87 -2.08 -8.95
N SER A 63 15.90 -1.84 -8.08
CA SER A 63 15.93 -2.24 -6.67
C SER A 63 14.54 -2.54 -6.14
N VAL A 64 14.48 -3.35 -5.09
CA VAL A 64 13.24 -3.73 -4.42
C VAL A 64 13.34 -3.42 -2.93
N ARG A 65 12.24 -2.94 -2.36
CA ARG A 65 12.08 -2.78 -0.92
C ARG A 65 10.89 -3.60 -0.45
N PHE A 66 11.12 -4.44 0.54
CA PHE A 66 10.08 -5.24 1.17
C PHE A 66 9.56 -4.59 2.45
N ALA A 67 8.30 -4.88 2.76
CA ALA A 67 7.64 -4.58 4.02
C ALA A 67 6.65 -5.70 4.34
N ARG A 68 6.10 -5.72 5.54
CA ARG A 68 5.20 -6.80 5.98
C ARG A 68 3.75 -6.57 5.60
N THR A 69 3.34 -5.31 5.47
CA THR A 69 1.94 -4.95 5.17
C THR A 69 1.84 -3.91 4.07
N GLY A 70 0.69 -3.84 3.40
CA GLY A 70 0.41 -2.85 2.36
C GLY A 70 0.51 -1.40 2.89
N GLY A 71 -0.04 -1.14 4.09
CA GLY A 71 0.06 0.19 4.69
C GLY A 71 1.49 0.61 5.00
N GLU A 72 2.32 -0.33 5.44
CA GLU A 72 3.73 -0.11 5.75
C GLU A 72 4.53 0.22 4.48
N ILE A 73 4.38 -0.56 3.40
CA ILE A 73 5.09 -0.31 2.15
C ILE A 73 4.64 0.99 1.48
N CYS A 74 3.36 1.33 1.54
CA CYS A 74 2.86 2.61 1.05
C CYS A 74 3.45 3.79 1.85
N ALA A 75 3.58 3.68 3.18
CA ALA A 75 4.23 4.69 4.00
C ALA A 75 5.71 4.85 3.66
N ILE A 76 6.42 3.75 3.40
CA ILE A 76 7.81 3.76 2.93
C ILE A 76 7.92 4.44 1.56
N ALA A 77 7.06 4.10 0.60
CA ALA A 77 7.05 4.68 -0.73
C ALA A 77 6.83 6.21 -0.69
N VAL A 78 5.84 6.66 0.06
CA VAL A 78 5.57 8.09 0.26
C VAL A 78 6.76 8.80 0.91
N ARG A 79 7.40 8.19 1.91
CA ARG A 79 8.59 8.76 2.55
C ARG A 79 9.76 8.89 1.58
N ILE A 80 9.99 7.89 0.73
CA ILE A 80 11.03 7.94 -0.31
C ILE A 80 10.72 9.07 -1.30
N ALA A 81 9.48 9.17 -1.78
CA ALA A 81 9.08 10.22 -2.71
C ALA A 81 9.29 11.63 -2.12
N ARG A 82 8.89 11.84 -0.86
CA ARG A 82 9.13 13.10 -0.15
C ARG A 82 10.62 13.42 -0.01
N ALA A 83 11.42 12.43 0.36
CA ALA A 83 12.86 12.60 0.52
C ALA A 83 13.58 12.93 -0.80
N THR A 84 13.16 12.29 -1.90
CA THR A 84 13.74 12.47 -3.23
C THR A 84 13.38 13.82 -3.84
N THR A 85 12.13 14.27 -3.64
CA THR A 85 11.63 15.51 -4.27
C THR A 85 11.82 16.75 -3.41
N GLY A 86 12.04 16.60 -2.10
CA GLY A 86 12.00 17.69 -1.13
C GLY A 86 10.61 18.30 -0.95
N ARG A 87 9.54 17.59 -1.34
CA ARG A 87 8.15 18.06 -1.32
C ARG A 87 7.32 17.21 -0.37
N ASP A 88 6.22 17.76 0.15
CA ASP A 88 5.45 17.12 1.21
C ASP A 88 4.11 16.54 0.75
N LEU A 89 3.53 17.07 -0.32
CA LEU A 89 2.15 16.78 -0.70
C LEU A 89 2.04 15.45 -1.45
N VAL A 90 0.99 14.68 -1.12
CA VAL A 90 0.65 13.42 -1.78
C VAL A 90 -0.75 13.50 -2.36
N ALA A 91 -0.92 13.14 -3.62
CA ALA A 91 -2.22 12.93 -4.25
C ALA A 91 -2.58 11.45 -4.17
N ILE A 92 -3.81 11.16 -3.72
CA ILE A 92 -4.26 9.81 -3.35
C ILE A 92 -5.49 9.41 -4.16
N CYS A 93 -5.43 8.24 -4.78
CA CYS A 93 -6.59 7.60 -5.38
C CYS A 93 -6.64 6.12 -4.95
N GLY A 94 -7.68 5.72 -4.25
CA GLY A 94 -7.82 4.38 -3.70
C GLY A 94 -7.41 4.25 -2.23
N TYR A 95 -7.39 3.01 -1.72
CA TYR A 95 -7.04 2.71 -0.34
C TYR A 95 -5.58 2.28 -0.22
N HIS A 96 -4.82 2.94 0.63
CA HIS A 96 -3.39 2.67 0.81
C HIS A 96 -2.98 2.47 2.27
N GLY A 97 -3.86 1.93 3.09
CA GLY A 97 -3.65 1.73 4.52
C GLY A 97 -4.24 2.85 5.37
N TRP A 98 -3.99 2.81 6.67
CA TRP A 98 -4.54 3.75 7.66
C TRP A 98 -3.43 4.47 8.46
N CYS A 99 -2.24 4.57 7.86
CA CYS A 99 -1.14 5.35 8.42
C CYS A 99 -1.45 6.86 8.39
N ASP A 100 -0.81 7.61 9.26
CA ASP A 100 -1.06 9.05 9.46
C ASP A 100 -1.06 9.86 8.17
N TRP A 101 -0.11 9.59 7.26
CA TRP A 101 -0.01 10.31 5.99
C TRP A 101 -1.25 10.15 5.10
N TYR A 102 -1.94 8.99 5.19
CA TYR A 102 -3.16 8.70 4.44
C TYR A 102 -4.37 9.33 5.13
N VAL A 103 -4.54 9.06 6.42
CA VAL A 103 -5.68 9.56 7.20
C VAL A 103 -5.64 11.09 7.36
N ALA A 104 -4.47 11.71 7.19
CA ALA A 104 -4.30 13.17 7.15
C ALA A 104 -5.20 13.88 6.12
N ALA A 105 -5.64 13.19 5.05
CA ALA A 105 -6.60 13.74 4.10
C ALA A 105 -7.93 14.16 4.77
N ASN A 106 -8.32 13.47 5.86
CA ASN A 106 -9.53 13.77 6.61
C ASN A 106 -9.35 14.85 7.71
N LEU A 107 -8.17 15.44 7.87
CA LEU A 107 -7.95 16.50 8.86
C LEU A 107 -8.69 17.82 8.54
N SER A 108 -8.89 18.10 7.25
CA SER A 108 -9.62 19.30 6.80
C SER A 108 -11.11 19.06 6.56
N ASP A 109 -11.47 17.81 6.27
CA ASP A 109 -12.85 17.37 6.01
C ASP A 109 -12.90 15.87 6.29
N ASN A 110 -13.69 15.46 7.27
CA ASN A 110 -13.76 14.08 7.76
C ASN A 110 -14.28 13.06 6.72
N HIS A 111 -14.68 13.49 5.54
CA HIS A 111 -15.30 12.65 4.51
C HIS A 111 -14.48 12.51 3.23
N ARG A 112 -13.29 13.07 3.14
CA ARG A 112 -12.49 13.04 1.92
C ARG A 112 -12.08 11.64 1.48
N LEU A 113 -11.93 10.72 2.42
CA LEU A 113 -11.57 9.32 2.17
C LEU A 113 -12.78 8.41 1.91
N ASP A 114 -14.00 8.85 2.22
CA ASP A 114 -15.20 8.01 2.19
C ASP A 114 -15.49 7.42 0.78
N GLY A 115 -15.18 8.16 -0.26
CA GLY A 115 -15.36 7.72 -1.64
C GLY A 115 -14.28 6.79 -2.18
N LEU A 116 -13.17 6.57 -1.46
CA LEU A 116 -12.03 5.83 -1.99
C LEU A 116 -12.15 4.32 -1.74
N HIS A 117 -12.41 3.88 -0.52
CA HIS A 117 -12.62 2.45 -0.22
C HIS A 117 -13.27 2.22 1.13
N LEU A 118 -12.80 2.85 2.18
CA LEU A 118 -13.28 2.66 3.56
C LEU A 118 -13.88 3.97 4.08
N PRO A 119 -15.22 4.09 4.11
CA PRO A 119 -15.87 5.25 4.72
C PRO A 119 -15.69 5.27 6.24
N GLY A 120 -15.76 6.45 6.83
CA GLY A 120 -15.77 6.63 8.27
C GLY A 120 -14.40 6.58 8.97
N LEU A 121 -13.29 6.67 8.22
CA LEU A 121 -11.96 6.80 8.82
C LEU A 121 -11.80 8.17 9.51
N GLN A 122 -11.86 8.16 10.84
CA GLN A 122 -11.69 9.37 11.62
C GLN A 122 -10.21 9.74 11.80
N PRO A 123 -9.83 11.03 11.71
CA PRO A 123 -8.45 11.49 11.86
C PRO A 123 -8.00 11.63 13.33
N ASN A 124 -8.66 10.95 14.25
CA ASN A 124 -8.33 11.00 15.67
C ASN A 124 -6.92 10.44 15.92
N GLY A 125 -6.07 11.22 16.56
CA GLY A 125 -4.68 10.84 16.82
C GLY A 125 -3.69 11.22 15.72
N VAL A 126 -4.14 11.58 14.52
CA VAL A 126 -3.27 12.08 13.45
C VAL A 126 -2.75 13.47 13.81
N PRO A 127 -1.43 13.72 13.72
CA PRO A 127 -0.86 15.05 14.00
C PRO A 127 -1.46 16.13 13.11
N ARG A 128 -1.96 17.20 13.70
CA ARG A 128 -2.65 18.28 12.96
C ARG A 128 -1.76 19.02 11.98
N GLN A 129 -0.44 18.99 12.18
CA GLN A 129 0.56 19.54 11.26
C GLN A 129 0.58 18.83 9.89
N LEU A 130 -0.01 17.64 9.79
CA LEU A 130 -0.16 16.92 8.51
C LEU A 130 -1.35 17.43 7.68
N ASN A 131 -2.14 18.36 8.20
CA ASN A 131 -3.22 18.97 7.42
C ASN A 131 -2.67 19.63 6.14
N GLY A 132 -3.29 19.36 5.00
CA GLY A 132 -2.86 19.88 3.69
C GLY A 132 -1.63 19.18 3.08
N THR A 133 -1.22 18.02 3.62
CA THR A 133 -0.17 17.18 3.03
C THR A 133 -0.70 16.02 2.21
N SER A 134 -2.01 15.75 2.25
CA SER A 134 -2.64 14.66 1.51
C SER A 134 -3.96 15.13 0.90
N TYR A 135 -4.12 14.91 -0.41
CA TYR A 135 -5.31 15.28 -1.16
C TYR A 135 -5.84 14.06 -1.93
N THR A 136 -7.14 13.95 -2.02
CA THR A 136 -7.80 12.81 -2.67
C THR A 136 -8.36 13.20 -4.02
N PHE A 137 -8.38 12.25 -4.94
CA PHE A 137 -9.15 12.33 -6.18
C PHE A 137 -9.76 10.95 -6.48
N MET A 138 -10.87 10.95 -7.22
CA MET A 138 -11.58 9.73 -7.54
C MET A 138 -11.02 9.10 -8.81
N HIS A 139 -11.01 7.77 -8.85
CA HIS A 139 -10.63 7.01 -10.04
C HIS A 139 -11.51 7.40 -11.24
N GLY A 140 -10.88 7.70 -12.39
CA GLY A 140 -11.56 8.14 -13.59
C GLY A 140 -11.96 9.62 -13.63
N ASN A 141 -11.82 10.36 -12.53
CA ASN A 141 -12.08 11.80 -12.50
C ASN A 141 -10.81 12.59 -12.85
N THR A 142 -10.52 12.69 -14.16
CA THR A 142 -9.33 13.40 -14.66
C THR A 142 -9.41 14.91 -14.43
N GLU A 143 -10.60 15.49 -14.45
CA GLU A 143 -10.79 16.93 -14.20
C GLU A 143 -10.39 17.31 -12.78
N ALA A 144 -10.80 16.52 -11.77
CA ALA A 144 -10.39 16.74 -10.38
C ALA A 144 -8.89 16.53 -10.19
N PHE A 145 -8.30 15.57 -10.90
CA PHE A 145 -6.85 15.36 -10.86
C PHE A 145 -6.10 16.54 -11.51
N ASP A 146 -6.51 17.00 -12.66
CA ASP A 146 -5.91 18.15 -13.35
C ASP A 146 -5.99 19.43 -12.51
N GLU A 147 -7.10 19.65 -11.82
CA GLU A 147 -7.27 20.77 -10.91
C GLU A 147 -6.32 20.65 -9.69
N LEU A 148 -6.16 19.44 -9.13
CA LEU A 148 -5.21 19.19 -8.06
C LEU A 148 -3.78 19.50 -8.52
N ILE A 149 -3.39 19.06 -9.72
CA ILE A 149 -2.07 19.36 -10.30
C ILE A 149 -1.91 20.86 -10.53
N ARG A 150 -2.92 21.53 -11.06
CA ARG A 150 -2.88 22.99 -11.29
C ARG A 150 -2.66 23.79 -10.00
N LEU A 151 -3.29 23.36 -8.91
CA LEU A 151 -3.22 24.06 -7.62
C LEU A 151 -1.98 23.71 -6.79
N HIS A 152 -1.47 22.51 -6.91
CA HIS A 152 -0.51 21.94 -5.96
C HIS A 152 0.67 21.20 -6.60
N GLY A 153 0.78 21.17 -7.93
CA GLY A 153 1.78 20.35 -8.63
C GLY A 153 3.23 20.68 -8.27
N ASP A 154 3.53 21.92 -7.97
CA ASP A 154 4.85 22.40 -7.51
C ASP A 154 5.24 21.87 -6.12
N ARG A 155 4.25 21.49 -5.30
CA ARG A 155 4.40 20.93 -3.95
C ARG A 155 4.25 19.43 -3.91
N LEU A 156 3.87 18.79 -5.02
CA LEU A 156 3.54 17.38 -5.09
C LEU A 156 4.79 16.52 -5.04
N ALA A 157 4.89 15.66 -4.02
CA ALA A 157 5.94 14.65 -3.89
C ALA A 157 5.66 13.42 -4.75
N CYS A 158 4.42 12.94 -4.73
CA CYS A 158 3.98 11.81 -5.54
C CYS A 158 2.46 11.75 -5.71
N VAL A 159 2.07 10.95 -6.69
CA VAL A 159 0.72 10.42 -6.84
C VAL A 159 0.77 8.95 -6.48
N ILE A 160 -0.13 8.49 -5.61
CA ILE A 160 -0.31 7.08 -5.28
C ILE A 160 -1.73 6.66 -5.63
N MET A 161 -1.85 5.63 -6.45
CA MET A 161 -3.16 5.20 -6.93
C MET A 161 -3.22 3.70 -7.21
N GLU A 162 -4.39 3.13 -7.05
CA GLU A 162 -4.71 1.82 -7.59
C GLU A 162 -4.89 1.94 -9.10
N PRO A 163 -4.16 1.16 -9.93
CA PRO A 163 -4.25 1.28 -11.39
C PRO A 163 -5.60 0.80 -11.96
N ALA A 164 -6.28 -0.08 -11.24
CA ALA A 164 -7.61 -0.56 -11.55
C ALA A 164 -8.43 -0.71 -10.27
N ARG A 165 -9.68 -0.32 -10.31
CA ARG A 165 -10.64 -0.53 -9.22
C ARG A 165 -11.54 -1.71 -9.59
N GLY A 166 -11.66 -2.70 -8.71
CA GLY A 166 -12.72 -3.69 -8.79
C GLY A 166 -14.08 -3.00 -8.63
N SER A 167 -15.00 -3.28 -9.54
CA SER A 167 -16.39 -2.79 -9.50
C SER A 167 -17.16 -3.44 -8.37
#